data_a1ebb80cd58140aae3ec83c5711e91ca
#
_entry.id   a1ebb80cd58140aae3ec83c5711e91ca
#
_cell.length_a   1.000
_cell.length_b   1.000
_cell.length_c   1.000
_cell.angle_alpha   90.00
_cell.angle_beta   90.00
_cell.angle_gamma   90.00
#
_symmetry.space_group_name_H-M   'P 1'
#
loop_
_entity.id
_entity.type
_entity.pdbx_description
1 polymer ?
#
loop_
_entity_poly.entity_id
_entity_poly.type
_entity_poly.pdbx_seq_one_letter_code
_entity_poly.pdbx_strand_id
1 'polypeptide(L)'
;MSLNANDKEVVKAFWAKVSGKADAIGGDALGRMVTVYPQTKTYFAHWKDLRPGSAPLMKHGKTVMGGVADAVTKIDDLTGGLLTLSELHAFTLRVDPANFKILAHNILVVMAIMYPNDFTPEVHVSLDKFLAALARALAEKYR
;
A
#
# COMPACT_ATOMS: atom_id res chain seq x y z
N MET A 1 4.59 -16.35 1.54
CA MET A 1 3.57 -17.06 0.74
C MET A 1 3.52 -16.48 -0.66
N SER A 2 3.53 -17.35 -1.65
CA SER A 2 3.43 -16.91 -3.04
C SER A 2 1.97 -16.71 -3.44
N LEU A 3 1.76 -15.83 -4.40
CA LEU A 3 0.46 -15.64 -5.04
C LEU A 3 0.25 -16.74 -6.07
N ASN A 4 -0.84 -17.49 -5.95
CA ASN A 4 -1.24 -18.44 -6.98
C ASN A 4 -2.07 -17.73 -8.07
N ALA A 5 -2.44 -18.45 -9.12
CA ALA A 5 -3.20 -17.86 -10.22
C ALA A 5 -4.54 -17.29 -9.75
N ASN A 6 -5.22 -17.98 -8.84
CA ASN A 6 -6.49 -17.49 -8.28
C ASN A 6 -6.30 -16.20 -7.47
N ASP A 7 -5.25 -16.13 -6.66
CA ASP A 7 -4.95 -14.91 -5.91
C ASP A 7 -4.79 -13.71 -6.85
N LYS A 8 -4.05 -13.88 -7.94
CA LYS A 8 -3.82 -12.83 -8.93
C LYS A 8 -5.13 -12.36 -9.58
N GLU A 9 -5.99 -13.29 -9.95
CA GLU A 9 -7.29 -12.95 -10.52
C GLU A 9 -8.17 -12.20 -9.53
N VAL A 10 -8.21 -12.64 -8.27
CA VAL A 10 -8.98 -11.99 -7.21
C VAL A 10 -8.48 -10.57 -6.99
N VAL A 11 -7.17 -10.38 -6.91
CA VAL A 11 -6.57 -9.05 -6.72
C VAL A 11 -6.93 -8.11 -7.87
N LYS A 12 -6.78 -8.56 -9.11
CA LYS A 12 -7.09 -7.76 -10.29
C LYS A 12 -8.57 -7.38 -10.34
N ALA A 13 -9.46 -8.34 -10.04
CA ALA A 13 -10.90 -8.10 -10.05
C ALA A 13 -11.30 -7.10 -8.97
N PHE A 14 -10.77 -7.25 -7.77
CA PHE A 14 -11.06 -6.31 -6.68
C PHE A 14 -10.49 -4.93 -6.99
N TRP A 15 -9.27 -4.85 -7.51
CA TRP A 15 -8.66 -3.57 -7.88
C TRP A 15 -9.51 -2.83 -8.92
N ALA A 16 -10.06 -3.54 -9.90
CA ALA A 16 -10.94 -2.94 -10.89
C ALA A 16 -12.16 -2.27 -10.26
N LYS A 17 -12.67 -2.81 -9.16
CA LYS A 17 -13.81 -2.22 -8.44
C LYS A 17 -13.43 -0.98 -7.64
N VAL A 18 -12.24 -0.97 -7.03
CA VAL A 18 -11.87 0.08 -6.06
C VAL A 18 -10.98 1.17 -6.63
N SER A 19 -10.41 0.98 -7.82
CA SER A 19 -9.43 1.90 -8.40
C SER A 19 -9.96 3.32 -8.58
N GLY A 20 -11.26 3.48 -8.81
CA GLY A 20 -11.87 4.80 -8.93
C GLY A 20 -11.83 5.64 -7.64
N LYS A 21 -11.63 5.00 -6.49
CA LYS A 21 -11.51 5.67 -5.19
C LYS A 21 -10.13 5.47 -4.56
N ALA A 22 -9.14 5.14 -5.37
CA ALA A 22 -7.78 4.87 -4.88
C ALA A 22 -7.21 6.03 -4.08
N ASP A 23 -7.42 7.27 -4.53
CA ASP A 23 -6.93 8.45 -3.83
C ASP A 23 -7.50 8.56 -2.41
N ALA A 24 -8.79 8.33 -2.26
CA ALA A 24 -9.45 8.34 -0.95
C ALA A 24 -8.92 7.20 -0.05
N ILE A 25 -8.71 6.03 -0.62
CA ILE A 25 -8.15 4.88 0.11
C ILE A 25 -6.75 5.23 0.64
N GLY A 26 -5.90 5.78 -0.22
CA GLY A 26 -4.53 6.13 0.17
C GLY A 26 -4.48 7.22 1.24
N GLY A 27 -5.28 8.25 1.10
CA GLY A 27 -5.35 9.33 2.07
C GLY A 27 -5.83 8.86 3.44
N ASP A 28 -6.87 8.05 3.47
CA ASP A 28 -7.39 7.49 4.72
C ASP A 28 -6.41 6.52 5.36
N ALA A 29 -5.74 5.69 4.56
CA ALA A 29 -4.73 4.75 5.06
C ALA A 29 -3.56 5.48 5.72
N LEU A 30 -3.07 6.55 5.12
CA LEU A 30 -1.99 7.36 5.71
C LEU A 30 -2.46 8.06 6.98
N GLY A 31 -3.66 8.60 6.99
CA GLY A 31 -4.23 9.23 8.18
C GLY A 31 -4.34 8.26 9.35
N ARG A 32 -4.78 7.04 9.08
CA ARG A 32 -4.84 5.98 10.08
C ARG A 32 -3.44 5.60 10.56
N MET A 33 -2.51 5.44 9.64
CA MET A 33 -1.13 5.05 9.96
C MET A 33 -0.49 6.03 10.93
N VAL A 34 -0.54 7.32 10.65
CA VAL A 34 0.09 8.32 11.53
C VAL A 34 -0.64 8.47 12.85
N THR A 35 -1.92 8.12 12.92
CA THR A 35 -2.72 8.15 14.15
C THR A 35 -2.46 6.93 15.04
N VAL A 36 -2.51 5.74 14.45
CA VAL A 36 -2.36 4.46 15.18
C VAL A 36 -0.89 4.16 15.47
N TYR A 37 -0.02 4.54 14.55
CA TYR A 37 1.42 4.31 14.65
C TYR A 37 2.15 5.65 14.60
N PRO A 38 2.11 6.46 15.67
CA PRO A 38 2.62 7.84 15.65
C PRO A 38 4.11 7.94 15.32
N GLN A 39 4.89 6.89 15.53
CA GLN A 39 6.30 6.85 15.11
C GLN A 39 6.48 7.04 13.61
N THR A 40 5.47 6.72 12.80
CA THR A 40 5.54 6.91 11.35
C THR A 40 5.53 8.37 10.93
N LYS A 41 5.09 9.29 11.80
CA LYS A 41 5.13 10.73 11.53
C LYS A 41 6.53 11.24 11.22
N THR A 42 7.56 10.55 11.69
CA THR A 42 8.95 10.92 11.46
C THR A 42 9.27 11.10 9.96
N TYR A 43 8.68 10.27 9.10
CA TYR A 43 8.93 10.35 7.66
C TYR A 43 8.24 11.53 6.98
N PHE A 44 7.32 12.20 7.69
CA PHE A 44 6.52 13.30 7.17
C PHE A 44 6.70 14.57 7.99
N ALA A 45 7.76 14.65 8.79
CA ALA A 45 8.01 15.78 9.69
C ALA A 45 8.15 17.12 8.97
N HIS A 46 8.49 17.09 7.67
CA HIS A 46 8.60 18.29 6.84
C HIS A 46 7.23 18.87 6.44
N TRP A 47 6.13 18.16 6.68
CA TRP A 47 4.79 18.67 6.44
C TRP A 47 4.24 19.28 7.72
N LYS A 48 3.61 20.44 7.58
CA LYS A 48 3.09 21.19 8.74
C LYS A 48 1.86 20.56 9.37
N ASP A 49 1.04 19.87 8.57
CA ASP A 49 -0.23 19.30 9.00
C ASP A 49 -0.28 17.82 8.69
N LEU A 50 -0.31 17.00 9.73
CA LEU A 50 -0.39 15.54 9.61
C LEU A 50 -1.72 14.99 10.13
N ARG A 51 -2.73 15.85 10.29
CA ARG A 51 -4.06 15.38 10.71
C ARG A 51 -4.69 14.56 9.60
N PRO A 52 -5.49 13.54 9.96
CA PRO A 52 -6.24 12.78 8.95
C PRO A 52 -7.05 13.73 8.06
N GLY A 53 -6.97 13.51 6.73
CA GLY A 53 -7.63 14.35 5.76
C GLY A 53 -6.87 15.60 5.35
N SER A 54 -5.71 15.88 5.92
CA SER A 54 -4.90 17.02 5.52
C SER A 54 -4.43 16.92 4.07
N ALA A 55 -4.23 18.06 3.41
CA ALA A 55 -3.82 18.11 2.01
C ALA A 55 -2.53 17.33 1.72
N PRO A 56 -1.45 17.45 2.55
CA PRO A 56 -0.24 16.67 2.31
C PRO A 56 -0.48 15.16 2.36
N LEU A 57 -1.27 14.67 3.32
CA LEU A 57 -1.57 13.25 3.41
C LEU A 57 -2.40 12.77 2.24
N MET A 58 -3.39 13.55 1.82
CA MET A 58 -4.22 13.17 0.67
C MET A 58 -3.41 13.12 -0.62
N LYS A 59 -2.52 14.08 -0.82
CA LYS A 59 -1.65 14.11 -1.99
C LYS A 59 -0.69 12.92 -2.02
N HIS A 60 -0.07 12.63 -0.88
CA HIS A 60 0.85 11.48 -0.78
C HIS A 60 0.10 10.16 -0.91
N GLY A 61 -1.11 10.08 -0.38
CA GLY A 61 -1.97 8.92 -0.53
C GLY A 61 -2.25 8.58 -2.00
N LYS A 62 -2.50 9.60 -2.80
CA LYS A 62 -2.64 9.43 -4.25
C LYS A 62 -1.39 8.82 -4.87
N THR A 63 -0.21 9.32 -4.49
CA THR A 63 1.08 8.82 -4.98
C THR A 63 1.28 7.35 -4.55
N VAL A 64 1.00 7.03 -3.30
CA VAL A 64 1.11 5.66 -2.77
C VAL A 64 0.22 4.70 -3.55
N MET A 65 -1.03 5.08 -3.77
CA MET A 65 -1.97 4.20 -4.48
C MET A 65 -1.64 4.09 -5.97
N GLY A 66 -0.99 5.09 -6.55
CA GLY A 66 -0.41 4.96 -7.88
C GLY A 66 0.66 3.87 -7.95
N GLY A 67 1.45 3.74 -6.90
CA GLY A 67 2.40 2.64 -6.73
C GLY A 67 1.72 1.28 -6.60
N VAL A 68 0.62 1.22 -5.87
CA VAL A 68 -0.18 0.00 -5.75
C VAL A 68 -0.77 -0.40 -7.11
N ALA A 69 -1.31 0.57 -7.85
CA ALA A 69 -1.83 0.33 -9.20
C ALA A 69 -0.75 -0.25 -10.12
N ASP A 70 0.44 0.32 -10.08
CA ASP A 70 1.59 -0.17 -10.85
C ASP A 70 1.94 -1.60 -10.45
N ALA A 71 1.94 -1.90 -9.15
CA ALA A 71 2.21 -3.23 -8.65
C ALA A 71 1.18 -4.26 -9.13
N VAL A 72 -0.09 -3.87 -9.24
CA VAL A 72 -1.12 -4.77 -9.78
C VAL A 72 -0.80 -5.14 -11.24
N THR A 73 -0.33 -4.18 -12.04
CA THR A 73 0.06 -4.47 -13.43
C THR A 73 1.30 -5.36 -13.52
N LYS A 74 2.14 -5.38 -12.49
CA LYS A 74 3.39 -6.15 -12.41
C LYS A 74 3.28 -7.34 -11.47
N ILE A 75 2.07 -7.83 -11.24
CA ILE A 75 1.78 -8.85 -10.24
C ILE A 75 2.51 -10.18 -10.51
N ASP A 76 2.88 -10.45 -11.76
CA ASP A 76 3.59 -11.68 -12.12
C ASP A 76 5.08 -11.63 -11.76
N ASP A 77 5.66 -10.44 -11.58
CA ASP A 77 7.05 -10.27 -11.18
C ASP A 77 7.22 -8.98 -10.38
N LEU A 78 6.78 -9.00 -9.13
CA LEU A 78 6.84 -7.82 -8.27
C LEU A 78 8.27 -7.41 -7.97
N THR A 79 9.15 -8.36 -7.66
CA THR A 79 10.54 -8.03 -7.31
C THR A 79 11.25 -7.34 -8.47
N GLY A 80 11.19 -7.91 -9.66
CA GLY A 80 11.82 -7.30 -10.85
C GLY A 80 11.10 -6.03 -11.31
N GLY A 81 9.77 -6.06 -11.29
CA GLY A 81 8.94 -4.94 -11.74
C GLY A 81 9.04 -3.70 -10.87
N LEU A 82 9.34 -3.87 -9.57
CA LEU A 82 9.43 -2.76 -8.61
C LEU A 82 10.85 -2.47 -8.16
N LEU A 83 11.85 -2.96 -8.90
CA LEU A 83 13.26 -2.80 -8.53
C LEU A 83 13.64 -1.34 -8.34
N THR A 84 13.27 -0.48 -9.29
CA THR A 84 13.58 0.96 -9.22
C THR A 84 12.92 1.61 -8.02
N LEU A 85 11.69 1.25 -7.71
CA LEU A 85 10.96 1.78 -6.56
C LEU A 85 11.59 1.31 -5.25
N SER A 86 12.04 0.04 -5.19
CA SER A 86 12.75 -0.49 -4.03
C SER A 86 14.06 0.28 -3.79
N GLU A 87 14.83 0.53 -4.86
CA GLU A 87 16.07 1.32 -4.78
C GLU A 87 15.79 2.74 -4.27
N LEU A 88 14.74 3.37 -4.76
CA LEU A 88 14.35 4.71 -4.32
C LEU A 88 14.10 4.73 -2.80
N HIS A 89 13.34 3.78 -2.28
CA HIS A 89 13.02 3.72 -0.85
C HIS A 89 14.27 3.42 -0.01
N ALA A 90 15.11 2.48 -0.46
CA ALA A 90 16.28 2.05 0.30
C ALA A 90 17.38 3.11 0.35
N PHE A 91 17.69 3.74 -0.79
CA PHE A 91 18.90 4.56 -0.93
C PHE A 91 18.62 6.05 -0.89
N THR A 92 17.45 6.51 -1.34
CA THR A 92 17.08 7.92 -1.39
C THR A 92 16.19 8.31 -0.22
N LEU A 93 15.06 7.61 -0.04
CA LEU A 93 14.10 7.91 1.01
C LEU A 93 14.48 7.32 2.36
N ARG A 94 15.23 6.23 2.36
CA ARG A 94 15.72 5.55 3.58
C ARG A 94 14.62 5.20 4.57
N VAL A 95 13.49 4.74 4.05
CA VAL A 95 12.36 4.33 4.88
C VAL A 95 12.66 2.97 5.51
N ASP A 96 12.43 2.85 6.81
CA ASP A 96 12.57 1.55 7.49
C ASP A 96 11.57 0.56 6.89
N PRO A 97 12.04 -0.63 6.42
CA PRO A 97 11.16 -1.61 5.77
C PRO A 97 9.95 -2.05 6.60
N ALA A 98 10.04 -2.01 7.92
CA ALA A 98 8.92 -2.33 8.80
C ALA A 98 7.69 -1.47 8.50
N ASN A 99 7.89 -0.25 8.00
CA ASN A 99 6.81 0.67 7.70
C ASN A 99 6.01 0.28 6.46
N PHE A 100 6.59 -0.52 5.56
CA PHE A 100 5.85 -1.04 4.40
C PHE A 100 4.72 -1.96 4.85
N LYS A 101 4.98 -2.80 5.86
CA LYS A 101 3.96 -3.70 6.43
C LYS A 101 2.88 -2.92 7.17
N ILE A 102 3.27 -1.87 7.88
CA ILE A 102 2.33 -1.02 8.61
C ILE A 102 1.38 -0.34 7.63
N LEU A 103 1.91 0.27 6.57
CA LEU A 103 1.08 0.93 5.56
C LEU A 103 0.20 -0.08 4.83
N ALA A 104 0.75 -1.23 4.46
CA ALA A 104 -0.01 -2.30 3.79
C ALA A 104 -1.21 -2.73 4.64
N HIS A 105 -1.01 -2.90 5.94
CA HIS A 105 -2.08 -3.24 6.86
C HIS A 105 -3.18 -2.16 6.88
N ASN A 106 -2.79 -0.90 6.94
CA ASN A 106 -3.75 0.21 6.94
C ASN A 106 -4.52 0.32 5.63
N ILE A 107 -3.88 0.07 4.49
CA ILE A 107 -4.56 0.02 3.19
C ILE A 107 -5.62 -1.09 3.19
N LEU A 108 -5.26 -2.27 3.69
CA LEU A 108 -6.18 -3.40 3.77
C LEU A 108 -7.41 -3.08 4.62
N VAL A 109 -7.18 -2.46 5.78
CA VAL A 109 -8.26 -2.06 6.70
C VAL A 109 -9.21 -1.07 6.03
N VAL A 110 -8.69 -0.07 5.33
CA VAL A 110 -9.50 0.94 4.66
C VAL A 110 -10.33 0.31 3.54
N MET A 111 -9.74 -0.59 2.75
CA MET A 111 -10.48 -1.31 1.71
C MET A 111 -11.64 -2.10 2.31
N ALA A 112 -11.43 -2.77 3.44
CA ALA A 112 -12.48 -3.52 4.12
C ALA A 112 -13.61 -2.61 4.61
N ILE A 113 -13.28 -1.43 5.11
CA ILE A 113 -14.27 -0.45 5.61
C ILE A 113 -15.07 0.15 4.46
N MET A 114 -14.41 0.53 3.37
CA MET A 114 -15.07 1.22 2.25
C MET A 114 -15.87 0.27 1.36
N TYR A 115 -15.49 -0.99 1.29
CA TYR A 115 -16.12 -1.99 0.42
C TYR A 115 -16.49 -3.25 1.20
N PRO A 116 -17.34 -3.12 2.25
CA PRO A 116 -17.60 -4.26 3.14
C PRO A 116 -18.30 -5.43 2.43
N ASN A 117 -19.10 -5.18 1.40
CA ASN A 117 -19.81 -6.24 0.69
C ASN A 117 -18.92 -6.99 -0.30
N ASP A 118 -17.90 -6.29 -0.83
CA ASP A 118 -16.97 -6.88 -1.79
C ASP A 118 -15.75 -7.51 -1.11
N PHE A 119 -15.46 -7.11 0.12
CA PHE A 119 -14.30 -7.57 0.88
C PHE A 119 -14.65 -8.86 1.62
N THR A 120 -14.78 -9.93 0.85
CA THR A 120 -15.06 -11.27 1.38
C THR A 120 -13.81 -11.88 2.02
N PRO A 121 -13.93 -12.98 2.80
CA PRO A 121 -12.75 -13.69 3.31
C PRO A 121 -11.78 -14.12 2.20
N GLU A 122 -12.30 -14.53 1.04
CA GLU A 122 -11.46 -14.90 -0.10
C GLU A 122 -10.67 -13.71 -0.62
N VAL A 123 -11.32 -12.57 -0.78
CA VAL A 123 -10.66 -11.32 -1.20
C VAL A 123 -9.63 -10.90 -0.16
N HIS A 124 -9.98 -10.98 1.11
CA HIS A 124 -9.08 -10.64 2.21
C HIS A 124 -7.78 -11.45 2.13
N VAL A 125 -7.88 -12.77 1.97
CA VAL A 125 -6.70 -13.64 1.88
C VAL A 125 -5.80 -13.23 0.71
N SER A 126 -6.38 -13.05 -0.47
CA SER A 126 -5.61 -12.72 -1.68
C SER A 126 -4.97 -11.33 -1.61
N LEU A 127 -5.71 -10.33 -1.11
CA LEU A 127 -5.17 -8.98 -0.94
C LEU A 127 -4.08 -8.93 0.12
N ASP A 128 -4.24 -9.64 1.23
CA ASP A 128 -3.21 -9.70 2.27
C ASP A 128 -1.92 -10.29 1.72
N LYS A 129 -2.01 -11.38 0.96
CA LYS A 129 -0.85 -11.98 0.28
C LYS A 129 -0.20 -11.00 -0.70
N PHE A 130 -1.01 -10.30 -1.49
CA PHE A 130 -0.51 -9.33 -2.47
C PHE A 130 0.23 -8.19 -1.79
N LEU A 131 -0.38 -7.58 -0.78
CA LEU A 131 0.24 -6.46 -0.07
C LEU A 131 1.50 -6.89 0.68
N ALA A 132 1.51 -8.10 1.24
CA ALA A 132 2.72 -8.65 1.86
C ALA A 132 3.83 -8.87 0.83
N ALA A 133 3.50 -9.37 -0.36
CA ALA A 133 4.47 -9.55 -1.45
C ALA A 133 4.99 -8.21 -1.95
N LEU A 134 4.13 -7.20 -2.04
CA LEU A 134 4.51 -5.84 -2.41
C LEU A 134 5.50 -5.26 -1.39
N ALA A 135 5.20 -5.40 -0.10
CA ALA A 135 6.07 -4.93 0.97
C ALA A 135 7.46 -5.61 0.89
N ARG A 136 7.49 -6.91 0.63
CA ARG A 136 8.77 -7.63 0.45
C ARG A 136 9.53 -7.15 -0.77
N ALA A 137 8.85 -6.89 -1.87
CA ALA A 137 9.48 -6.38 -3.08
C ALA A 137 10.12 -5.02 -2.85
N LEU A 138 9.45 -4.14 -2.11
CA LEU A 138 10.00 -2.83 -1.74
C LEU A 138 11.18 -2.94 -0.79
N ALA A 139 11.23 -3.96 0.04
CA ALA A 139 12.31 -4.19 1.00
C ALA A 139 13.52 -4.90 0.39
N GLU A 140 13.44 -5.36 -0.85
CA GLU A 140 14.49 -6.19 -1.46
C GLU A 140 15.87 -5.55 -1.44
N LYS A 141 15.97 -4.27 -1.70
CA LYS A 141 17.24 -3.54 -1.76
C LYS A 141 17.81 -3.14 -0.40
N TYR A 142 17.12 -3.48 0.69
CA TYR A 142 17.64 -3.26 2.05
C TYR A 142 18.57 -4.36 2.52
N ARG A 143 18.81 -5.37 1.72
CA ARG A 143 19.66 -6.51 2.06
C ARG A 143 21.13 -6.27 1.70
#